data_643f88061d27e06a48ac904cc1163abf
#
_entry.id   643f88061d27e06a48ac904cc1163abf
#
_cell.length_a   1.000
_cell.length_b   1.000
_cell.length_c   1.000
_cell.angle_alpha   90.00
_cell.angle_beta   90.00
_cell.angle_gamma   90.00
#
_symmetry.space_group_name_H-M   'P 1'
#
loop_
_entity.id
_entity.type
_entity.pdbx_description
1 polymer ?
#
loop_
_entity_poly.entity_id
_entity_poly.type
_entity_poly.pdbx_seq_one_letter_code
_entity_poly.pdbx_strand_id
1 'polypeptide(L)'
;MTTQEILEAARAAKQAVALASSRTRKSVLERMADALCAPDSVEAILAANAEDMAAAKGHISDVMLDRLALTPERIGAMAKGIL
;
A
#
# COMPACT_ATOMS: atom_id res chain seq x y z
N MET A 1 -11.01 -10.20 -7.86
CA MET A 1 -10.12 -11.27 -7.35
C MET A 1 -10.57 -11.69 -5.96
N THR A 2 -10.79 -12.99 -5.75
CA THR A 2 -11.20 -13.52 -4.44
C THR A 2 -9.99 -13.63 -3.50
N THR A 3 -10.26 -13.74 -2.21
CA THR A 3 -9.20 -13.98 -1.21
C THR A 3 -8.40 -15.24 -1.54
N GLN A 4 -9.08 -16.31 -1.96
CA GLN A 4 -8.40 -17.55 -2.34
C GLN A 4 -7.48 -17.36 -3.54
N GLU A 5 -7.92 -16.63 -4.56
CA GLU A 5 -7.10 -16.31 -5.74
C GLU A 5 -5.87 -15.50 -5.37
N ILE A 6 -6.00 -14.53 -4.45
CA ILE A 6 -4.87 -13.73 -3.95
C ILE A 6 -3.86 -14.65 -3.24
N LEU A 7 -4.34 -15.54 -2.38
CA LEU A 7 -3.48 -16.48 -1.65
C LEU A 7 -2.77 -17.46 -2.57
N GLU A 8 -3.47 -17.95 -3.60
CA GLU A 8 -2.87 -18.85 -4.59
C GLU A 8 -1.79 -18.15 -5.40
N ALA A 9 -2.03 -16.90 -5.81
CA ALA A 9 -1.04 -16.09 -6.52
C ALA A 9 0.19 -15.83 -5.66
N ALA A 10 0.01 -15.52 -4.39
CA ALA A 10 1.10 -15.32 -3.44
C ALA A 10 1.92 -16.61 -3.26
N ARG A 11 1.25 -17.74 -3.15
CA ARG A 11 1.91 -19.05 -3.02
C ARG A 11 2.73 -19.38 -4.26
N ALA A 12 2.21 -19.09 -5.44
CA ALA A 12 2.92 -19.33 -6.71
C ALA A 12 4.17 -18.45 -6.82
N ALA A 13 4.13 -17.22 -6.27
CA ALA A 13 5.26 -16.29 -6.30
C ALA A 13 6.33 -16.59 -5.23
N LYS A 14 6.03 -17.40 -4.23
CA LYS A 14 6.87 -17.64 -3.05
C LYS A 14 8.29 -18.07 -3.43
N GLN A 15 8.44 -19.01 -4.35
CA GLN A 15 9.75 -19.55 -4.72
C GLN A 15 10.61 -18.50 -5.42
N ALA A 16 10.03 -17.73 -6.35
CA ALA A 16 10.74 -16.68 -7.04
C ALA A 16 11.28 -15.63 -6.07
N VAL A 17 10.47 -15.25 -5.09
CA VAL A 17 10.90 -14.29 -4.05
C VAL A 17 11.99 -14.89 -3.17
N ALA A 18 11.85 -16.16 -2.77
CA ALA A 18 12.83 -16.84 -1.93
C ALA A 18 14.20 -16.96 -2.62
N LEU A 19 14.20 -17.15 -3.94
CA LEU A 19 15.44 -17.29 -4.73
C LEU A 19 15.99 -15.96 -5.23
N ALA A 20 15.28 -14.87 -5.04
CA ALA A 20 15.74 -13.55 -5.50
C ALA A 20 16.99 -13.12 -4.75
N SER A 21 17.93 -12.50 -5.49
CA SER A 21 19.14 -11.94 -4.89
C SER A 21 18.81 -10.72 -4.02
N SER A 22 19.74 -10.34 -3.12
CA SER A 22 19.61 -9.12 -2.32
C SER A 22 19.47 -7.88 -3.20
N ARG A 23 20.21 -7.83 -4.33
CA ARG A 23 20.12 -6.74 -5.30
C ARG A 23 18.71 -6.64 -5.90
N THR A 24 18.14 -7.78 -6.31
CA THR A 24 16.79 -7.83 -6.88
C THR A 24 15.75 -7.40 -5.86
N ARG A 25 15.84 -7.89 -4.63
CA ARG A 25 14.92 -7.51 -3.55
C ARG A 25 14.98 -6.03 -3.26
N LYS A 26 16.18 -5.46 -3.18
CA LYS A 26 16.37 -4.03 -2.97
C LYS A 26 15.77 -3.22 -4.10
N SER A 27 16.03 -3.61 -5.35
CA SER A 27 15.49 -2.93 -6.53
C SER A 27 13.96 -2.95 -6.54
N VAL A 28 13.33 -4.08 -6.18
CA VAL A 28 11.87 -4.20 -6.09
C VAL A 28 11.31 -3.26 -5.03
N LEU A 29 11.92 -3.23 -3.85
CA LEU A 29 11.47 -2.36 -2.75
C LEU A 29 11.59 -0.88 -3.14
N GLU A 30 12.68 -0.49 -3.79
CA GLU A 30 12.85 0.88 -4.28
C GLU A 30 11.75 1.25 -5.30
N ARG A 31 11.44 0.35 -6.23
CA ARG A 31 10.36 0.55 -7.21
C ARG A 31 9.00 0.62 -6.57
N MET A 32 8.75 -0.18 -5.53
CA MET A 32 7.49 -0.12 -4.76
C MET A 32 7.35 1.24 -4.09
N ALA A 33 8.40 1.74 -3.45
CA ALA A 33 8.40 3.05 -2.81
C ALA A 33 8.16 4.17 -3.83
N ASP A 34 8.83 4.11 -4.97
CA ASP A 34 8.67 5.09 -6.05
C ASP A 34 7.24 5.07 -6.62
N ALA A 35 6.68 3.88 -6.84
CA ALA A 35 5.33 3.71 -7.36
C ALA A 35 4.29 4.28 -6.39
N LEU A 36 4.49 4.06 -5.09
CA LEU A 36 3.59 4.58 -4.06
C LEU A 36 3.58 6.11 -4.03
N CYS A 37 4.73 6.73 -4.28
CA CYS A 37 4.89 8.19 -4.27
C CYS A 37 4.66 8.84 -5.64
N ALA A 38 4.42 8.08 -6.70
CA ALA A 38 4.16 8.64 -8.02
C ALA A 38 2.90 9.53 -7.98
N PRO A 39 2.89 10.70 -8.65
CA PRO A 39 1.76 11.63 -8.56
C PRO A 39 0.40 11.01 -8.87
N ASP A 40 0.32 10.18 -9.91
CA ASP A 40 -0.93 9.51 -10.29
C ASP A 40 -1.40 8.52 -9.22
N SER A 41 -0.46 7.81 -8.61
CA SER A 41 -0.76 6.88 -7.52
C SER A 41 -1.26 7.61 -6.28
N VAL A 42 -0.59 8.69 -5.90
CA VAL A 42 -0.98 9.51 -4.75
C VAL A 42 -2.38 10.07 -4.96
N GLU A 43 -2.68 10.61 -6.14
CA GLU A 43 -3.99 11.14 -6.47
C GLU A 43 -5.08 10.07 -6.34
N ALA A 44 -4.87 8.88 -6.92
CA ALA A 44 -5.81 7.79 -6.88
C ALA A 44 -6.04 7.28 -5.45
N ILE A 45 -4.97 7.15 -4.66
CA ILE A 45 -5.04 6.70 -3.27
C ILE A 45 -5.81 7.70 -2.42
N LEU A 46 -5.52 8.99 -2.55
CA LEU A 46 -6.21 10.03 -1.79
C LEU A 46 -7.68 10.12 -2.15
N ALA A 47 -8.03 9.96 -3.43
CA ALA A 47 -9.43 9.96 -3.88
C ALA A 47 -10.20 8.78 -3.28
N ALA A 48 -9.62 7.57 -3.33
CA ALA A 48 -10.24 6.38 -2.75
C ALA A 48 -10.35 6.51 -1.22
N ASN A 49 -9.33 7.05 -0.58
CA ASN A 49 -9.32 7.27 0.87
C ASN A 49 -10.42 8.27 1.29
N ALA A 50 -10.63 9.32 0.51
CA ALA A 50 -11.70 10.29 0.79
C ALA A 50 -13.08 9.62 0.78
N GLU A 51 -13.33 8.71 -0.15
CA GLU A 51 -14.57 7.93 -0.21
C GLU A 51 -14.70 7.03 1.02
N ASP A 52 -13.63 6.34 1.40
CA ASP A 52 -13.60 5.47 2.57
C ASP A 52 -13.84 6.25 3.86
N MET A 53 -13.24 7.42 3.97
CA MET A 53 -13.42 8.32 5.12
C MET A 53 -14.87 8.76 5.26
N ALA A 54 -15.50 9.14 4.16
CA ALA A 54 -16.90 9.55 4.15
C ALA A 54 -17.82 8.39 4.57
N ALA A 55 -17.54 7.19 4.07
CA ALA A 55 -18.32 6.00 4.41
C ALA A 55 -18.14 5.58 5.88
N ALA A 56 -16.94 5.76 6.44
CA ALA A 56 -16.64 5.38 7.81
C ALA A 56 -17.13 6.39 8.86
N LYS A 57 -17.36 7.63 8.46
CA LYS A 57 -17.78 8.69 9.38
C LYS A 57 -19.08 8.32 10.09
N GLY A 58 -19.06 8.39 11.42
CA GLY A 58 -20.18 7.99 12.25
C GLY A 58 -20.24 6.50 12.61
N HIS A 59 -19.38 5.68 12.00
CA HIS A 59 -19.31 4.24 12.26
C HIS A 59 -18.08 3.83 13.08
N ILE A 60 -17.08 4.70 13.15
CA ILE A 60 -15.87 4.47 13.92
C ILE A 60 -15.55 5.71 14.75
N SER A 61 -14.69 5.55 15.77
CA SER A 61 -14.29 6.68 16.62
C SER A 61 -13.46 7.69 15.85
N ASP A 62 -13.39 8.92 16.38
CA ASP A 62 -12.57 9.97 15.78
C ASP A 62 -11.09 9.58 15.71
N VAL A 63 -10.59 8.86 16.73
CA VAL A 63 -9.22 8.36 16.76
C VAL A 63 -8.98 7.36 15.62
N MET A 64 -9.92 6.44 15.40
CA MET A 64 -9.82 5.45 14.33
C MET A 64 -9.96 6.12 12.96
N LEU A 65 -10.81 7.13 12.85
CA LEU A 65 -10.99 7.89 11.63
C LEU A 65 -9.69 8.61 11.25
N ASP A 66 -8.99 9.21 12.24
CA ASP A 66 -7.68 9.83 12.01
C ASP A 66 -6.65 8.81 11.52
N ARG A 67 -6.67 7.60 12.07
CA ARG A 67 -5.75 6.53 11.63
C ARG A 67 -6.05 6.04 10.21
N LEU A 68 -7.31 6.09 9.80
CA LEU A 68 -7.70 5.72 8.44
C LEU A 68 -7.27 6.79 7.43
N ALA A 69 -7.23 8.06 7.84
CA ALA A 69 -6.95 9.18 6.94
C ALA A 69 -5.53 9.12 6.37
N LEU A 70 -5.42 9.26 5.05
CA LEU A 70 -4.15 9.36 4.35
C LEU A 70 -3.91 10.79 3.88
N THR A 71 -2.64 11.20 3.90
CA THR A 71 -2.16 12.47 3.38
C THR A 71 -0.92 12.19 2.53
N PRO A 72 -0.49 13.12 1.66
CA PRO A 72 0.77 12.93 0.94
C PRO A 72 1.95 12.63 1.89
N GLU A 73 1.99 13.27 3.05
CA GLU A 73 3.04 13.06 4.05
C GLU A 73 3.00 11.65 4.64
N ARG A 74 1.81 11.13 4.93
CA ARG A 74 1.64 9.76 5.45
C ARG A 74 2.02 8.72 4.41
N ILE A 75 1.65 8.94 3.15
CA ILE A 75 2.04 8.07 2.03
C ILE A 75 3.57 8.08 1.87
N GLY A 76 4.20 9.25 1.95
CA GLY A 76 5.66 9.38 1.91
C GLY A 76 6.35 8.64 3.04
N ALA A 77 5.78 8.67 4.24
CA ALA A 77 6.29 7.93 5.40
C ALA A 77 6.18 6.42 5.18
N MET A 78 5.09 5.95 4.57
CA MET A 78 4.92 4.54 4.21
C MET A 78 6.00 4.10 3.22
N ALA A 79 6.28 4.92 2.20
CA ALA A 79 7.32 4.64 1.22
C ALA A 79 8.70 4.53 1.87
N LYS A 80 9.02 5.42 2.82
CA LYS A 80 10.26 5.33 3.60
C LYS A 80 10.35 4.04 4.40
N GLY A 81 9.23 3.58 4.94
CA GLY A 81 9.16 2.33 5.69
C GLY A 81 9.43 1.09 4.85
N ILE A 82 9.21 1.16 3.54
CA ILE A 82 9.51 0.07 2.61
C ILE A 82 11.03 -0.06 2.40
N LEU A 83 11.72 1.05 2.42
CA LEU A 83 13.18 1.08 2.24
C LEU A 83 13.90 0.71 3.53
#